data_895d21dfc32f9c933c85a8093af66972
#
_entry.id   895d21dfc32f9c933c85a8093af66972
#
_cell.length_a   1.000
_cell.length_b   1.000
_cell.length_c   1.000
_cell.angle_alpha   90.00
_cell.angle_beta   90.00
_cell.angle_gamma   90.00
#
_symmetry.space_group_name_H-M   'P 1'
#
loop_
_entity.id
_entity.type
_entity.pdbx_description
1 polymer ?
#
loop_
_entity_poly.entity_id
_entity_poly.type
_entity_poly.pdbx_seq_one_letter_code
_entity_poly.pdbx_strand_id
1 'polypeptide(L)'
;MSGGNARKNLSRKKEAYYLSGPMGGIINFNHDGFNWVAKQLRADGYEVLNPAENDGGSMDKSREFYLRLDLVNLSQAQGMILLPGWENSKGCWMEVAVAQELEVPIFLVTSPLFSVLDPLRLDPYNPPKTTLADRAKAIVAGSRQRDYGTPERNLEKIGKVWGALLGIGDISPRMVGLLMTSLKLVRDAFRPGDDNITDAHGYLLMVEQCKEGG
;
A
#
# COMPACT_ATOMS: atom_id res chain seq x y z
N MET A 1 17.41 -56.64 22.56
CA MET A 1 16.28 -55.70 22.78
C MET A 1 16.59 -54.48 21.91
N SER A 2 15.88 -54.43 20.79
CA SER A 2 16.10 -53.41 19.75
C SER A 2 15.19 -52.22 20.06
N GLY A 3 15.81 -51.09 20.43
CA GLY A 3 15.09 -49.84 20.66
C GLY A 3 15.01 -49.07 19.35
N GLY A 4 13.91 -49.24 18.63
CA GLY A 4 13.60 -48.51 17.43
C GLY A 4 13.40 -47.02 17.71
N ASN A 5 14.34 -46.23 17.19
CA ASN A 5 14.30 -44.77 17.22
C ASN A 5 13.25 -44.28 16.20
N ALA A 6 12.01 -44.11 16.66
CA ALA A 6 10.95 -43.52 15.86
C ALA A 6 11.26 -42.03 15.69
N ARG A 7 11.97 -41.70 14.61
CA ARG A 7 12.07 -40.33 14.15
C ARG A 7 10.67 -39.84 13.77
N LYS A 8 10.06 -39.06 14.67
CA LYS A 8 8.87 -38.27 14.33
C LYS A 8 9.21 -37.38 13.13
N ASN A 9 8.74 -37.75 11.96
CA ASN A 9 8.65 -36.88 10.80
C ASN A 9 7.61 -35.81 11.13
N LEU A 10 8.02 -34.76 11.84
CA LEU A 10 7.30 -33.49 11.84
C LEU A 10 7.46 -32.96 10.41
N SER A 11 6.41 -33.03 9.62
CA SER A 11 6.37 -32.34 8.34
C SER A 11 6.65 -30.87 8.62
N ARG A 12 7.83 -30.40 8.24
CA ARG A 12 8.11 -28.96 8.27
C ARG A 12 7.01 -28.31 7.43
N LYS A 13 6.18 -27.49 8.07
CA LYS A 13 5.24 -26.64 7.38
C LYS A 13 6.08 -25.85 6.38
N LYS A 14 5.76 -25.94 5.08
CA LYS A 14 6.49 -25.17 4.06
C LYS A 14 6.36 -23.70 4.40
N GLU A 15 7.48 -22.99 4.33
CA GLU A 15 7.44 -21.51 4.51
C GLU A 15 6.65 -20.90 3.37
N ALA A 16 5.64 -20.10 3.72
CA ALA A 16 4.76 -19.43 2.76
C ALA A 16 5.21 -17.97 2.58
N TYR A 17 5.42 -17.56 1.35
CA TYR A 17 5.77 -16.17 1.00
C TYR A 17 4.59 -15.49 0.30
N TYR A 18 4.27 -14.28 0.76
CA TYR A 18 3.27 -13.42 0.13
C TYR A 18 3.95 -12.49 -0.88
N LEU A 19 3.42 -12.43 -2.09
CA LEU A 19 3.91 -11.50 -3.13
C LEU A 19 3.13 -10.20 -3.08
N SER A 20 3.82 -9.07 -3.17
CA SER A 20 3.23 -7.75 -3.28
C SER A 20 3.89 -6.95 -4.40
N GLY A 21 3.09 -6.24 -5.17
CA GLY A 21 3.58 -5.49 -6.32
C GLY A 21 2.50 -4.62 -6.95
N PRO A 22 2.89 -3.71 -7.84
CA PRO A 22 1.93 -2.89 -8.55
C PRO A 22 1.10 -3.73 -9.53
N MET A 23 -0.22 -3.61 -9.47
CA MET A 23 -1.16 -4.24 -10.40
C MET A 23 -1.93 -3.19 -11.21
N GLY A 24 -2.46 -2.17 -10.54
CA GLY A 24 -3.26 -1.13 -11.18
C GLY A 24 -2.47 -0.31 -12.21
N GLY A 25 -3.03 -0.15 -13.40
CA GLY A 25 -2.39 0.62 -14.49
C GLY A 25 -1.29 -0.11 -15.26
N ILE A 26 -1.06 -1.37 -14.96
CA ILE A 26 -0.10 -2.24 -15.68
C ILE A 26 -0.88 -3.21 -16.57
N ILE A 27 -0.31 -3.52 -17.74
CA ILE A 27 -0.89 -4.50 -18.69
C ILE A 27 -1.11 -5.82 -17.95
N ASN A 28 -2.29 -6.40 -18.15
CA ASN A 28 -2.70 -7.66 -17.52
C ASN A 28 -2.49 -7.66 -15.99
N PHE A 29 -2.66 -6.50 -15.34
CA PHE A 29 -2.48 -6.35 -13.89
C PHE A 29 -1.16 -6.93 -13.36
N ASN A 30 -0.10 -6.91 -14.19
CA ASN A 30 1.21 -7.46 -13.83
C ASN A 30 1.21 -8.98 -13.51
N HIS A 31 0.20 -9.73 -13.95
CA HIS A 31 0.11 -11.17 -13.67
C HIS A 31 1.35 -11.93 -14.11
N ASP A 32 1.97 -11.52 -15.20
CA ASP A 32 3.19 -12.18 -15.72
C ASP A 32 4.36 -12.07 -14.76
N GLY A 33 4.56 -10.90 -14.16
CA GLY A 33 5.61 -10.66 -13.15
C GLY A 33 5.34 -11.47 -11.86
N PHE A 34 4.12 -11.42 -11.35
CA PHE A 34 3.71 -12.20 -10.18
C PHE A 34 3.89 -13.70 -10.40
N ASN A 35 3.39 -14.22 -11.51
CA ASN A 35 3.44 -15.65 -11.84
C ASN A 35 4.88 -16.13 -12.08
N TRP A 36 5.75 -15.28 -12.66
CA TRP A 36 7.16 -15.62 -12.83
C TRP A 36 7.84 -15.80 -11.46
N VAL A 37 7.69 -14.84 -10.54
CA VAL A 37 8.27 -14.92 -9.19
C VAL A 37 7.71 -16.15 -8.44
N ALA A 38 6.39 -16.34 -8.47
CA ALA A 38 5.73 -17.49 -7.85
C ALA A 38 6.28 -18.83 -8.37
N LYS A 39 6.50 -18.95 -9.67
CA LYS A 39 7.06 -20.14 -10.29
C LYS A 39 8.47 -20.46 -9.80
N GLN A 40 9.34 -19.43 -9.68
CA GLN A 40 10.71 -19.63 -9.17
C GLN A 40 10.70 -20.12 -7.73
N LEU A 41 9.97 -19.44 -6.84
CA LEU A 41 9.88 -19.79 -5.43
C LEU A 41 9.30 -21.20 -5.22
N ARG A 42 8.29 -21.57 -6.00
CA ARG A 42 7.69 -22.91 -5.94
C ARG A 42 8.65 -23.98 -6.41
N ALA A 43 9.50 -23.68 -7.39
CA ALA A 43 10.55 -24.60 -7.84
C ALA A 43 11.60 -24.85 -6.74
N ASP A 44 11.86 -23.83 -5.88
CA ASP A 44 12.72 -23.93 -4.72
C ASP A 44 12.03 -24.58 -3.50
N GLY A 45 10.76 -24.95 -3.62
CA GLY A 45 10.01 -25.70 -2.62
C GLY A 45 9.21 -24.85 -1.64
N TYR A 46 9.14 -23.53 -1.82
CA TYR A 46 8.32 -22.64 -1.01
C TYR A 46 6.84 -22.70 -1.39
N GLU A 47 5.97 -22.40 -0.42
CA GLU A 47 4.58 -22.08 -0.67
C GLU A 47 4.48 -20.59 -1.06
N VAL A 48 3.61 -20.24 -2.01
CA VAL A 48 3.48 -18.86 -2.49
C VAL A 48 2.03 -18.44 -2.49
N LEU A 49 1.75 -17.37 -1.75
CA LEU A 49 0.48 -16.67 -1.71
C LEU A 49 0.54 -15.54 -2.75
N ASN A 50 0.01 -15.82 -3.93
CA ASN A 50 0.13 -14.96 -5.09
C ASN A 50 -1.18 -14.21 -5.37
N PRO A 51 -1.23 -12.87 -5.21
CA PRO A 51 -2.42 -12.06 -5.50
C PRO A 51 -2.97 -12.25 -6.91
N ALA A 52 -2.12 -12.50 -7.90
CA ALA A 52 -2.53 -12.75 -9.27
C ALA A 52 -3.34 -14.04 -9.46
N GLU A 53 -3.37 -14.91 -8.48
CA GLU A 53 -4.15 -16.16 -8.47
C GLU A 53 -5.42 -16.04 -7.62
N ASN A 54 -5.61 -14.93 -6.90
CA ASN A 54 -6.82 -14.69 -6.12
C ASN A 54 -8.05 -14.73 -7.05
N ASP A 55 -9.15 -15.26 -6.56
CA ASP A 55 -10.40 -15.38 -7.32
C ASP A 55 -10.21 -16.03 -8.72
N GLY A 56 -9.30 -17.02 -8.81
CA GLY A 56 -8.98 -17.69 -10.08
C GLY A 56 -8.28 -16.81 -11.11
N GLY A 57 -7.64 -15.71 -10.67
CA GLY A 57 -6.96 -14.72 -11.52
C GLY A 57 -7.91 -13.69 -12.13
N SER A 58 -9.18 -13.66 -11.71
CA SER A 58 -10.12 -12.61 -12.09
C SER A 58 -9.79 -11.28 -11.40
N MET A 59 -10.18 -10.18 -12.03
CA MET A 59 -10.05 -8.81 -11.49
C MET A 59 -11.37 -8.04 -11.60
N ASP A 60 -12.50 -8.74 -11.57
CA ASP A 60 -13.85 -8.18 -11.79
C ASP A 60 -14.57 -7.76 -10.49
N LYS A 61 -14.00 -8.06 -9.33
CA LYS A 61 -14.53 -7.63 -8.03
C LYS A 61 -14.02 -6.23 -7.64
N SER A 62 -14.57 -5.70 -6.57
CA SER A 62 -14.14 -4.40 -6.05
C SER A 62 -12.71 -4.46 -5.50
N ARG A 63 -12.03 -3.30 -5.49
CA ARG A 63 -10.71 -3.19 -4.89
C ARG A 63 -10.68 -3.63 -3.42
N GLU A 64 -11.75 -3.32 -2.66
CA GLU A 64 -11.84 -3.73 -1.26
C GLU A 64 -11.92 -5.25 -1.10
N PHE A 65 -12.56 -5.95 -2.04
CA PHE A 65 -12.61 -7.41 -2.02
C PHE A 65 -11.22 -8.01 -2.12
N TYR A 66 -10.42 -7.60 -3.12
CA TYR A 66 -9.06 -8.10 -3.29
C TYR A 66 -8.15 -7.69 -2.13
N LEU A 67 -8.24 -6.44 -1.65
CA LEU A 67 -7.44 -5.98 -0.51
C LEU A 67 -7.68 -6.83 0.74
N ARG A 68 -8.91 -7.26 1.00
CA ARG A 68 -9.21 -8.16 2.14
C ARG A 68 -8.54 -9.52 1.98
N LEU A 69 -8.56 -10.09 0.77
CA LEU A 69 -7.88 -11.35 0.47
C LEU A 69 -6.37 -11.21 0.65
N ASP A 70 -5.80 -10.13 0.15
CA ASP A 70 -4.37 -9.83 0.23
C ASP A 70 -3.91 -9.70 1.68
N LEU A 71 -4.65 -8.99 2.52
CA LEU A 71 -4.34 -8.85 3.95
C LEU A 71 -4.47 -10.18 4.71
N VAL A 72 -5.44 -11.04 4.37
CA VAL A 72 -5.56 -12.38 4.94
C VAL A 72 -4.35 -13.24 4.54
N ASN A 73 -3.96 -13.22 3.26
CA ASN A 73 -2.80 -13.95 2.76
C ASN A 73 -1.51 -13.47 3.43
N LEU A 74 -1.31 -12.15 3.51
CA LEU A 74 -0.14 -11.56 4.18
C LEU A 74 -0.06 -11.96 5.65
N SER A 75 -1.18 -11.98 6.38
CA SER A 75 -1.21 -12.36 7.80
C SER A 75 -0.80 -13.81 8.07
N GLN A 76 -0.84 -14.67 7.05
CA GLN A 76 -0.45 -16.09 7.15
C GLN A 76 0.97 -16.35 6.64
N ALA A 77 1.59 -15.37 5.99
CA ALA A 77 2.92 -15.50 5.39
C ALA A 77 4.03 -15.46 6.44
N GLN A 78 5.11 -16.18 6.18
CA GLN A 78 6.37 -16.13 6.92
C GLN A 78 7.36 -15.12 6.31
N GLY A 79 7.04 -14.56 5.15
CA GLY A 79 7.81 -13.50 4.51
C GLY A 79 6.99 -12.81 3.43
N MET A 80 7.30 -11.55 3.16
CA MET A 80 6.70 -10.73 2.10
C MET A 80 7.75 -10.42 1.05
N ILE A 81 7.41 -10.58 -0.21
CA ILE A 81 8.30 -10.30 -1.34
C ILE A 81 7.72 -9.17 -2.17
N LEU A 82 8.48 -8.08 -2.29
CA LEU A 82 8.12 -6.90 -3.06
C LEU A 82 8.65 -6.99 -4.49
N LEU A 83 7.75 -6.89 -5.46
CA LEU A 83 8.08 -6.85 -6.87
C LEU A 83 8.52 -5.44 -7.29
N PRO A 84 9.34 -5.29 -8.35
CA PRO A 84 9.78 -3.99 -8.84
C PRO A 84 8.64 -3.01 -9.09
N GLY A 85 8.84 -1.75 -8.70
CA GLY A 85 7.85 -0.69 -8.84
C GLY A 85 6.80 -0.64 -7.72
N TRP A 86 6.93 -1.46 -6.69
CA TRP A 86 6.03 -1.50 -5.54
C TRP A 86 5.87 -0.13 -4.87
N GLU A 87 6.91 0.72 -4.89
CA GLU A 87 6.94 2.05 -4.28
C GLU A 87 5.86 2.98 -4.85
N ASN A 88 5.42 2.70 -6.08
CA ASN A 88 4.39 3.47 -6.78
C ASN A 88 2.97 2.96 -6.49
N SER A 89 2.82 1.88 -5.73
CA SER A 89 1.54 1.26 -5.40
C SER A 89 1.09 1.60 -3.99
N LYS A 90 -0.08 2.25 -3.86
CA LYS A 90 -0.70 2.50 -2.55
C LYS A 90 -1.07 1.22 -1.81
N GLY A 91 -1.46 0.18 -2.53
CA GLY A 91 -1.75 -1.13 -1.96
C GLY A 91 -0.51 -1.71 -1.29
N CYS A 92 0.62 -1.71 -2.01
CA CYS A 92 1.88 -2.23 -1.48
C CYS A 92 2.34 -1.48 -0.22
N TRP A 93 2.17 -0.16 -0.15
CA TRP A 93 2.51 0.60 1.06
C TRP A 93 1.64 0.22 2.27
N MET A 94 0.37 -0.08 2.06
CA MET A 94 -0.51 -0.59 3.12
C MET A 94 -0.05 -1.98 3.58
N GLU A 95 0.26 -2.86 2.64
CA GLU A 95 0.75 -4.21 2.93
C GLU A 95 2.10 -4.19 3.63
N VAL A 96 3.03 -3.32 3.22
CA VAL A 96 4.31 -3.10 3.91
C VAL A 96 4.08 -2.65 5.36
N ALA A 97 3.15 -1.72 5.59
CA ALA A 97 2.84 -1.27 6.94
C ALA A 97 2.29 -2.41 7.82
N VAL A 98 1.40 -3.25 7.27
CA VAL A 98 0.86 -4.42 7.96
C VAL A 98 1.97 -5.46 8.21
N ALA A 99 2.83 -5.72 7.23
CA ALA A 99 3.96 -6.64 7.39
C ALA A 99 4.91 -6.19 8.51
N GLN A 100 5.18 -4.88 8.62
CA GLN A 100 5.99 -4.30 9.69
C GLN A 100 5.36 -4.47 11.07
N GLU A 101 4.05 -4.24 11.20
CA GLU A 101 3.33 -4.44 12.48
C GLU A 101 3.24 -5.91 12.88
N LEU A 102 3.19 -6.82 11.90
CA LEU A 102 3.20 -8.27 12.12
C LEU A 102 4.61 -8.86 12.25
N GLU A 103 5.65 -8.02 12.16
CA GLU A 103 7.06 -8.44 12.15
C GLU A 103 7.38 -9.49 11.06
N VAL A 104 6.65 -9.45 9.94
CA VAL A 104 6.89 -10.31 8.78
C VAL A 104 8.12 -9.80 8.03
N PRO A 105 9.15 -10.62 7.83
CA PRO A 105 10.34 -10.23 7.07
C PRO A 105 9.99 -9.82 5.64
N ILE A 106 10.59 -8.74 5.16
CA ILE A 106 10.35 -8.20 3.83
C ILE A 106 11.59 -8.38 2.96
N PHE A 107 11.39 -8.76 1.70
CA PHE A 107 12.44 -8.98 0.71
C PHE A 107 12.10 -8.21 -0.56
N LEU A 108 13.14 -7.74 -1.26
CA LEU A 108 13.02 -7.14 -2.60
C LEU A 108 13.43 -8.14 -3.68
N VAL A 109 12.68 -8.16 -4.77
CA VAL A 109 13.16 -8.78 -6.02
C VAL A 109 14.20 -7.85 -6.63
N THR A 110 15.44 -8.30 -6.71
CA THR A 110 16.56 -7.53 -7.27
C THR A 110 17.06 -8.06 -8.61
N SER A 111 16.37 -9.06 -9.18
CA SER A 111 16.66 -9.56 -10.51
C SER A 111 16.37 -8.47 -11.56
N PRO A 112 17.33 -8.09 -12.40
CA PRO A 112 17.20 -6.91 -13.27
C PRO A 112 16.16 -7.08 -14.38
N LEU A 113 15.84 -8.32 -14.73
CA LEU A 113 14.82 -8.66 -15.73
C LEU A 113 14.10 -9.92 -15.26
N PHE A 114 12.77 -9.96 -15.37
CA PHE A 114 11.99 -11.19 -15.23
C PHE A 114 12.34 -12.16 -16.41
N SER A 115 13.61 -12.51 -16.51
CA SER A 115 14.13 -13.35 -17.56
C SER A 115 14.25 -14.79 -17.07
N VAL A 116 13.87 -15.73 -17.91
CA VAL A 116 14.01 -17.16 -17.65
C VAL A 116 15.48 -17.58 -17.45
N LEU A 117 16.41 -16.72 -17.90
CA LEU A 117 17.85 -16.98 -17.84
C LEU A 117 18.52 -16.46 -16.57
N ASP A 118 17.86 -15.55 -15.83
CA ASP A 118 18.41 -14.99 -14.59
C ASP A 118 17.78 -15.66 -13.37
N PRO A 119 18.57 -16.12 -12.39
CA PRO A 119 18.04 -16.66 -11.16
C PRO A 119 17.30 -15.55 -10.38
N LEU A 120 16.21 -15.90 -9.73
CA LEU A 120 15.51 -15.01 -8.81
C LEU A 120 16.47 -14.60 -7.70
N ARG A 121 16.64 -13.30 -7.47
CA ARG A 121 17.41 -12.74 -6.36
C ARG A 121 16.49 -12.01 -5.41
N LEU A 122 16.60 -12.34 -4.14
CA LEU A 122 15.84 -11.72 -3.06
C LEU A 122 16.82 -11.12 -2.05
N ASP A 123 16.75 -9.82 -1.84
CA ASP A 123 17.53 -9.13 -0.82
C ASP A 123 16.64 -8.77 0.37
N PRO A 124 17.08 -9.03 1.60
CA PRO A 124 16.39 -8.57 2.80
C PRO A 124 16.17 -7.05 2.73
N TYR A 125 14.97 -6.61 3.04
CA TYR A 125 14.61 -5.21 3.01
C TYR A 125 13.96 -4.79 4.33
N ASN A 126 14.48 -3.75 4.92
CA ASN A 126 13.90 -3.14 6.10
C ASN A 126 13.40 -1.74 5.72
N PRO A 127 12.14 -1.61 5.28
CA PRO A 127 11.60 -0.33 4.90
C PRO A 127 11.64 0.62 6.11
N PRO A 128 11.95 1.90 5.89
CA PRO A 128 11.90 2.89 6.96
C PRO A 128 10.50 2.88 7.58
N LYS A 129 10.42 2.89 8.91
CA LYS A 129 9.14 3.05 9.59
C LYS A 129 8.53 4.36 9.13
N THR A 130 7.49 4.27 8.32
CA THR A 130 6.81 5.44 7.80
C THR A 130 6.08 6.15 8.94
N THR A 131 6.52 7.36 9.25
CA THR A 131 5.77 8.21 10.19
C THR A 131 4.41 8.60 9.61
N LEU A 132 3.47 9.01 10.45
CA LEU A 132 2.20 9.59 9.98
C LEU A 132 2.42 10.72 8.96
N ALA A 133 3.46 11.53 9.16
CA ALA A 133 3.85 12.59 8.24
C ALA A 133 4.29 12.05 6.88
N ASP A 134 5.03 10.95 6.83
CA ASP A 134 5.46 10.33 5.57
C ASP A 134 4.29 9.70 4.82
N ARG A 135 3.37 9.05 5.53
CA ARG A 135 2.11 8.53 4.97
C ARG A 135 1.27 9.67 4.38
N ALA A 136 1.13 10.79 5.11
CA ALA A 136 0.42 11.96 4.63
C ALA A 136 1.08 12.57 3.39
N LYS A 137 2.42 12.70 3.36
CA LYS A 137 3.18 13.14 2.18
C LYS A 137 2.94 12.24 0.98
N ALA A 138 3.00 10.93 1.14
CA ALA A 138 2.76 9.97 0.07
C ALA A 138 1.33 10.07 -0.49
N ILE A 139 0.33 10.30 0.36
CA ILE A 139 -1.06 10.50 -0.05
C ILE A 139 -1.21 11.80 -0.85
N VAL A 140 -0.57 12.89 -0.40
CA VAL A 140 -0.63 14.20 -1.06
C VAL A 140 0.11 14.18 -2.41
N ALA A 141 1.30 13.56 -2.47
CA ALA A 141 2.12 13.48 -3.69
C ALA A 141 1.61 12.46 -4.71
N GLY A 142 0.72 11.55 -4.33
CA GLY A 142 0.27 10.41 -5.14
C GLY A 142 -0.84 10.72 -6.15
N SER A 143 -1.61 9.69 -6.53
CA SER A 143 -2.61 9.69 -7.62
C SER A 143 -3.71 10.76 -7.52
N ARG A 144 -3.95 11.37 -6.34
CA ARG A 144 -4.89 12.50 -6.21
C ARG A 144 -4.51 13.67 -7.13
N GLN A 145 -3.22 13.85 -7.39
CA GLN A 145 -2.74 14.92 -8.28
C GLN A 145 -3.13 14.67 -9.75
N ARG A 146 -3.25 13.41 -10.18
CA ARG A 146 -3.72 13.04 -11.52
C ARG A 146 -5.23 13.22 -11.70
N ASP A 147 -6.01 12.89 -10.67
CA ASP A 147 -7.48 12.87 -10.76
C ASP A 147 -8.10 14.24 -10.45
N TYR A 148 -7.49 15.03 -9.57
CA TYR A 148 -8.06 16.28 -9.06
C TYR A 148 -7.20 17.52 -9.35
N GLY A 149 -6.04 17.37 -10.01
CA GLY A 149 -5.06 18.43 -10.22
C GLY A 149 -4.19 18.68 -8.99
N THR A 150 -3.49 19.84 -8.96
CA THR A 150 -2.67 20.19 -7.81
C THR A 150 -3.53 20.34 -6.54
N PRO A 151 -2.98 20.05 -5.35
CA PRO A 151 -3.71 20.22 -4.08
C PRO A 151 -4.28 21.63 -3.94
N GLU A 152 -3.53 22.64 -4.27
CA GLU A 152 -3.94 24.05 -4.25
C GLU A 152 -5.17 24.31 -5.14
N ARG A 153 -5.13 23.84 -6.39
CA ARG A 153 -6.24 24.01 -7.34
C ARG A 153 -7.52 23.28 -6.88
N ASN A 154 -7.38 22.15 -6.20
CA ASN A 154 -8.52 21.44 -5.64
C ASN A 154 -9.12 22.23 -4.47
N LEU A 155 -8.29 22.74 -3.55
CA LEU A 155 -8.75 23.58 -2.44
C LEU A 155 -9.39 24.88 -2.95
N GLU A 156 -8.86 25.48 -4.02
CA GLU A 156 -9.46 26.66 -4.67
C GLU A 156 -10.89 26.37 -5.16
N LYS A 157 -11.10 25.26 -5.86
CA LYS A 157 -12.44 24.87 -6.31
C LYS A 157 -13.41 24.68 -5.14
N ILE A 158 -12.97 24.03 -4.06
CA ILE A 158 -13.78 23.86 -2.86
C ILE A 158 -14.10 25.22 -2.24
N GLY A 159 -13.14 26.12 -2.16
CA GLY A 159 -13.32 27.47 -1.62
C GLY A 159 -14.35 28.29 -2.38
N LYS A 160 -14.35 28.22 -3.71
CA LYS A 160 -15.37 28.86 -4.56
C LYS A 160 -16.78 28.30 -4.30
N VAL A 161 -16.90 26.98 -4.23
CA VAL A 161 -18.20 26.33 -3.96
C VAL A 161 -18.72 26.71 -2.56
N TRP A 162 -17.88 26.64 -1.53
CA TRP A 162 -18.26 26.99 -0.16
C TRP A 162 -18.61 28.47 -0.02
N GLY A 163 -17.78 29.34 -0.65
CA GLY A 163 -18.05 30.78 -0.67
C GLY A 163 -19.40 31.12 -1.28
N ALA A 164 -19.73 30.48 -2.41
CA ALA A 164 -21.03 30.63 -3.07
C ALA A 164 -22.19 30.12 -2.21
N LEU A 165 -22.04 28.95 -1.55
CA LEU A 165 -23.08 28.38 -0.68
C LEU A 165 -23.33 29.22 0.55
N LEU A 166 -22.27 29.82 1.13
CA LEU A 166 -22.36 30.65 2.32
C LEU A 166 -22.64 32.12 2.06
N GLY A 167 -22.59 32.57 0.79
CA GLY A 167 -22.79 33.96 0.41
C GLY A 167 -21.71 34.93 0.89
N ILE A 168 -20.47 34.43 1.12
CA ILE A 168 -19.37 35.22 1.74
C ILE A 168 -18.20 35.50 0.77
N GLY A 169 -18.38 35.21 -0.53
CA GLY A 169 -17.29 35.29 -1.51
C GLY A 169 -16.34 34.09 -1.45
N ASP A 170 -15.29 34.10 -2.28
CA ASP A 170 -14.36 32.98 -2.39
C ASP A 170 -13.54 32.79 -1.10
N ILE A 171 -13.48 31.55 -0.63
CA ILE A 171 -12.64 31.16 0.51
C ILE A 171 -11.26 30.75 -0.03
N SER A 172 -10.18 31.29 0.54
CA SER A 172 -8.84 30.97 0.07
C SER A 172 -8.48 29.50 0.21
N PRO A 173 -7.67 28.91 -0.68
CA PRO A 173 -7.21 27.52 -0.60
C PRO A 173 -6.61 27.18 0.78
N ARG A 174 -5.83 28.10 1.34
CA ARG A 174 -5.23 27.97 2.68
C ARG A 174 -6.31 27.80 3.76
N MET A 175 -7.34 28.66 3.72
CA MET A 175 -8.43 28.60 4.69
C MET A 175 -9.23 27.31 4.55
N VAL A 176 -9.51 26.86 3.32
CA VAL A 176 -10.16 25.56 3.07
C VAL A 176 -9.34 24.43 3.68
N GLY A 177 -8.03 24.41 3.48
CA GLY A 177 -7.16 23.39 4.07
C GLY A 177 -7.22 23.37 5.60
N LEU A 178 -7.23 24.55 6.25
CA LEU A 178 -7.37 24.66 7.71
C LEU A 178 -8.75 24.18 8.19
N LEU A 179 -9.82 24.52 7.49
CA LEU A 179 -11.18 24.05 7.82
C LEU A 179 -11.30 22.53 7.69
N MET A 180 -10.72 21.94 6.62
CA MET A 180 -10.68 20.49 6.45
C MET A 180 -9.86 19.80 7.54
N THR A 181 -8.73 20.38 7.94
CA THR A 181 -7.93 19.89 9.08
C THR A 181 -8.77 19.89 10.36
N SER A 182 -9.43 21.01 10.66
CA SER A 182 -10.29 21.14 11.85
C SER A 182 -11.41 20.11 11.86
N LEU A 183 -12.07 19.88 10.70
CA LEU A 183 -13.11 18.87 10.55
C LEU A 183 -12.60 17.47 10.90
N LYS A 184 -11.39 17.11 10.46
CA LYS A 184 -10.79 15.81 10.74
C LYS A 184 -10.44 15.64 12.21
N LEU A 185 -9.89 16.66 12.86
CA LEU A 185 -9.59 16.65 14.28
C LEU A 185 -10.88 16.55 15.14
N VAL A 186 -11.94 17.30 14.78
CA VAL A 186 -13.23 17.19 15.46
C VAL A 186 -13.81 15.79 15.33
N ARG A 187 -13.77 15.20 14.12
CA ARG A 187 -14.25 13.82 13.92
C ARG A 187 -13.46 12.82 14.74
N ASP A 188 -12.14 12.98 14.83
CA ASP A 188 -11.29 12.12 15.63
C ASP A 188 -11.61 12.21 17.13
N ALA A 189 -11.88 13.41 17.64
CA ALA A 189 -12.27 13.62 19.03
C ALA A 189 -13.56 12.90 19.44
N PHE A 190 -14.52 12.75 18.51
CA PHE A 190 -15.79 12.05 18.77
C PHE A 190 -15.74 10.56 18.40
N ARG A 191 -14.94 10.21 17.41
CA ARG A 191 -14.77 8.83 16.93
C ARG A 191 -13.32 8.66 16.47
N PRO A 192 -12.40 8.30 17.37
CA PRO A 192 -11.00 8.06 17.02
C PRO A 192 -10.88 7.05 15.87
N GLY A 193 -10.01 7.37 14.91
CA GLY A 193 -9.74 6.50 13.76
C GLY A 193 -8.46 6.92 13.06
N ASP A 194 -7.65 5.96 12.65
CA ASP A 194 -6.32 6.19 12.07
C ASP A 194 -6.32 7.11 10.85
N ASP A 195 -7.40 7.12 10.09
CA ASP A 195 -7.55 7.96 8.90
C ASP A 195 -7.71 9.44 9.23
N ASN A 196 -8.38 9.79 10.34
CA ASN A 196 -8.68 11.18 10.65
C ASN A 196 -7.41 12.00 10.90
N ILE A 197 -6.48 11.47 11.70
CA ILE A 197 -5.20 12.14 12.00
C ILE A 197 -4.30 12.17 10.77
N THR A 198 -4.25 11.09 9.99
CA THR A 198 -3.49 11.03 8.73
C THR A 198 -4.01 12.06 7.72
N ASP A 199 -5.32 12.16 7.57
CA ASP A 199 -5.97 13.13 6.68
C ASP A 199 -5.74 14.57 7.17
N ALA A 200 -5.81 14.83 8.48
CA ALA A 200 -5.52 16.15 9.05
C ALA A 200 -4.09 16.59 8.70
N HIS A 201 -3.10 15.71 8.85
CA HIS A 201 -1.72 15.98 8.41
C HIS A 201 -1.63 16.24 6.91
N GLY A 202 -2.36 15.48 6.09
CA GLY A 202 -2.42 15.69 4.64
C GLY A 202 -2.91 17.10 4.28
N TYR A 203 -3.96 17.59 4.94
CA TYR A 203 -4.46 18.95 4.72
C TYR A 203 -3.48 20.02 5.22
N LEU A 204 -2.78 19.81 6.34
CA LEU A 204 -1.73 20.74 6.79
C LEU A 204 -0.59 20.84 5.79
N LEU A 205 -0.14 19.73 5.20
CA LEU A 205 0.88 19.75 4.14
C LEU A 205 0.39 20.51 2.89
N MET A 206 -0.89 20.40 2.54
CA MET A 206 -1.47 21.20 1.45
C MET A 206 -1.49 22.70 1.81
N VAL A 207 -1.80 23.05 3.06
CA VAL A 207 -1.78 24.43 3.57
C VAL A 207 -0.38 25.04 3.47
N GLU A 208 0.67 24.28 3.79
CA GLU A 208 2.05 24.72 3.63
C GLU A 208 2.44 25.01 2.17
N GLN A 209 1.85 24.29 1.21
CA GLN A 209 2.08 24.48 -0.22
C GLN A 209 1.29 25.66 -0.81
N CYS A 210 0.22 26.09 -0.15
CA CYS A 210 -0.54 27.26 -0.56
C CYS A 210 0.28 28.51 -0.21
N LYS A 211 0.79 29.19 -1.23
CA LYS A 211 1.44 30.51 -1.04
C LYS A 211 0.43 31.46 -0.40
N GLU A 212 0.86 32.23 0.59
CA GLU A 212 0.06 33.33 1.10
C GLU A 212 -0.18 34.29 -0.07
N GLY A 213 -1.42 34.34 -0.53
CA GLY A 213 -1.84 35.35 -1.51
C GLY A 213 -1.70 36.70 -0.85
N GLY A 214 -0.83 37.53 -1.42
CA GLY A 214 -0.66 38.93 -1.04
C GLY A 214 -1.93 39.76 -1.31
#